data_a009e33fd0984644785f5e438108ccef
#
_entry.id   a009e33fd0984644785f5e438108ccef
#
_cell.length_a   1.000
_cell.length_b   1.000
_cell.length_c   1.000
_cell.angle_alpha   90.00
_cell.angle_beta   90.00
_cell.angle_gamma   90.00
#
_symmetry.space_group_name_H-M   'P 1'
#
loop_
_entity.id
_entity.type
_entity.pdbx_description
1 polymer ?
#
loop_
_entity_poly.entity_id
_entity_poly.type
_entity_poly.pdbx_seq_one_letter_code
_entity_poly.pdbx_strand_id
1 'polypeptide(L)'
;MSRGYADRNVRRYQAYTGIGHQAALQQMKDKAPGSRPISTAQGAQRQLEGLVFEHLKGDVAYFAHPLGIASVLPGPGASTVTLDDSMTRHGHPLVAHAIEGLLPAEVPESVRTEGSEHIGVSGIRVARLSRRALHLTLVGTSASVVLRSAGDTDWAALVGERHSDLSGAGYRPCWNEPTLAEQEREFRTDHADYWRATEDASWLPSGLLRRVGLLHEVSSAYCTRYWATWDDWKFELNHDQDVLPAHDALVEHLIDPKWGMELRVDKRHCQCDAVWVDPHYDRECRIELAGPQGRPGTLQLRFRSLGTWRDSSSTHADLLRVQADHRWLHRVMPRHQSPSLSKARGRRRGRPDRSAAQ
;
A
#
# COMPACT_ATOMS: atom_id res chain seq x y z
N MET A 1 -18.55 -21.78 -17.83
CA MET A 1 -17.91 -20.45 -18.07
C MET A 1 -16.88 -20.60 -19.18
N SER A 2 -16.84 -19.67 -20.17
CA SER A 2 -15.81 -19.72 -21.22
C SER A 2 -14.42 -19.47 -20.62
N ARG A 3 -13.40 -20.14 -21.17
CA ARG A 3 -11.99 -20.05 -20.74
C ARG A 3 -11.50 -18.58 -20.68
N GLY A 4 -11.93 -17.74 -21.61
CA GLY A 4 -11.57 -16.32 -21.66
C GLY A 4 -12.20 -15.44 -20.54
N TYR A 5 -13.34 -15.86 -19.97
CA TYR A 5 -13.94 -15.14 -18.83
C TYR A 5 -13.21 -15.43 -17.51
N ALA A 6 -12.82 -16.68 -17.30
CA ALA A 6 -12.04 -17.08 -16.14
C ALA A 6 -10.69 -16.35 -16.12
N ASP A 7 -9.98 -16.28 -17.24
CA ASP A 7 -8.69 -15.61 -17.37
C ASP A 7 -8.79 -14.10 -17.10
N ARG A 8 -9.83 -13.41 -17.59
CA ARG A 8 -10.07 -11.99 -17.29
C ARG A 8 -10.26 -11.71 -15.80
N ASN A 9 -11.02 -12.56 -15.12
CA ASN A 9 -11.24 -12.40 -13.68
C ASN A 9 -9.96 -12.62 -12.88
N VAL A 10 -9.13 -13.58 -13.26
CA VAL A 10 -7.81 -13.81 -12.63
C VAL A 10 -6.90 -12.59 -12.79
N ARG A 11 -6.79 -12.05 -14.01
CA ARG A 11 -5.99 -10.82 -14.24
C ARG A 11 -6.54 -9.63 -13.48
N ARG A 12 -7.85 -9.48 -13.40
CA ARG A 12 -8.48 -8.42 -12.63
C ARG A 12 -8.20 -8.58 -11.14
N TYR A 13 -8.25 -9.80 -10.62
CA TYR A 13 -7.91 -10.08 -9.21
C TYR A 13 -6.45 -9.73 -8.91
N GLN A 14 -5.52 -10.06 -9.82
CA GLN A 14 -4.12 -9.65 -9.71
C GLN A 14 -3.97 -8.12 -9.67
N ALA A 15 -4.64 -7.40 -10.57
CA ALA A 15 -4.57 -5.94 -10.62
C ALA A 15 -5.03 -5.29 -9.32
N TYR A 16 -6.04 -5.85 -8.64
CA TYR A 16 -6.52 -5.33 -7.37
C TYR A 16 -5.61 -5.66 -6.18
N THR A 17 -5.01 -6.84 -6.16
CA THR A 17 -4.33 -7.37 -4.97
C THR A 17 -2.80 -7.42 -5.07
N GLY A 18 -2.24 -7.28 -6.27
CA GLY A 18 -0.81 -7.42 -6.54
C GLY A 18 -0.27 -8.86 -6.49
N ILE A 19 -1.10 -9.88 -6.16
CA ILE A 19 -0.61 -11.26 -6.05
C ILE A 19 -0.29 -11.88 -7.41
N GLY A 20 0.62 -12.85 -7.41
CA GLY A 20 1.02 -13.56 -8.61
C GLY A 20 -0.11 -14.40 -9.23
N HIS A 21 0.01 -14.73 -10.54
CA HIS A 21 -1.03 -15.40 -11.35
C HIS A 21 -1.55 -16.70 -10.74
N GLN A 22 -0.66 -17.57 -10.26
CA GLN A 22 -1.04 -18.87 -9.69
C GLN A 22 -1.87 -18.70 -8.40
N ALA A 23 -1.46 -17.78 -7.53
CA ALA A 23 -2.20 -17.47 -6.31
C ALA A 23 -3.58 -16.86 -6.64
N ALA A 24 -3.65 -15.94 -7.60
CA ALA A 24 -4.91 -15.37 -8.06
C ALA A 24 -5.84 -16.43 -8.67
N LEU A 25 -5.31 -17.35 -9.46
CA LEU A 25 -6.06 -18.46 -10.04
C LEU A 25 -6.64 -19.37 -8.94
N GLN A 26 -5.84 -19.71 -7.93
CA GLN A 26 -6.30 -20.53 -6.80
C GLN A 26 -7.39 -19.80 -6.02
N GLN A 27 -7.18 -18.53 -5.66
CA GLN A 27 -8.19 -17.73 -4.97
C GLN A 27 -9.51 -17.64 -5.73
N MET A 28 -9.46 -17.50 -7.04
CA MET A 28 -10.67 -17.43 -7.86
C MET A 28 -11.38 -18.77 -8.00
N LYS A 29 -10.66 -19.90 -7.93
CA LYS A 29 -11.27 -21.26 -7.91
C LYS A 29 -11.97 -21.56 -6.60
N ASP A 30 -11.38 -21.13 -5.48
CA ASP A 30 -11.87 -21.43 -4.13
C ASP A 30 -13.09 -20.60 -3.74
N LYS A 31 -13.47 -19.60 -4.56
CA LYS A 31 -14.60 -18.71 -4.26
C LYS A 31 -15.94 -19.36 -4.54
N ALA A 32 -16.84 -19.20 -3.58
CA ALA A 32 -18.24 -19.59 -3.73
C ALA A 32 -18.92 -18.79 -4.87
N PRO A 33 -19.79 -19.43 -5.65
CA PRO A 33 -20.59 -18.74 -6.66
C PRO A 33 -21.33 -17.53 -6.08
N GLY A 34 -21.27 -16.39 -6.77
CA GLY A 34 -21.94 -15.15 -6.34
C GLY A 34 -21.22 -14.34 -5.26
N SER A 35 -20.16 -14.88 -4.64
CA SER A 35 -19.38 -14.10 -3.68
C SER A 35 -18.59 -12.96 -4.35
N ARG A 36 -18.31 -11.90 -3.58
CA ARG A 36 -17.43 -10.82 -4.06
C ARG A 36 -16.03 -11.38 -4.36
N PRO A 37 -15.42 -11.00 -5.48
CA PRO A 37 -14.08 -11.47 -5.84
C PRO A 37 -13.02 -11.12 -4.77
N ILE A 38 -13.09 -9.92 -4.22
CA ILE A 38 -12.27 -9.51 -3.08
C ILE A 38 -13.17 -9.51 -1.86
N SER A 39 -12.87 -10.40 -0.90
CA SER A 39 -13.63 -10.50 0.34
C SER A 39 -13.50 -9.22 1.17
N THR A 40 -14.56 -8.81 1.84
CA THR A 40 -14.53 -7.73 2.83
C THR A 40 -14.23 -8.32 4.22
N ALA A 41 -13.33 -7.68 4.97
CA ALA A 41 -13.14 -8.00 6.38
C ALA A 41 -14.34 -7.50 7.21
N GLN A 42 -14.57 -8.12 8.34
CA GLN A 42 -15.64 -7.75 9.27
C GLN A 42 -15.11 -7.68 10.71
N GLY A 43 -15.76 -6.91 11.55
CA GLY A 43 -15.45 -6.82 12.98
C GLY A 43 -13.97 -6.56 13.25
N ALA A 44 -13.39 -7.32 14.16
CA ALA A 44 -12.01 -7.19 14.58
C ALA A 44 -10.98 -7.39 13.45
N GLN A 45 -11.27 -8.24 12.44
CA GLN A 45 -10.37 -8.41 11.29
C GLN A 45 -10.26 -7.11 10.49
N ARG A 46 -11.36 -6.43 10.27
CA ARG A 46 -11.40 -5.15 9.58
C ARG A 46 -10.65 -4.08 10.35
N GLN A 47 -10.81 -4.05 11.67
CA GLN A 47 -10.12 -3.12 12.56
C GLN A 47 -8.59 -3.37 12.53
N LEU A 48 -8.16 -4.63 12.69
CA LEU A 48 -6.72 -4.96 12.64
C LEU A 48 -6.09 -4.59 11.29
N GLU A 49 -6.74 -4.88 10.18
CA GLU A 49 -6.24 -4.49 8.85
C GLU A 49 -6.14 -2.97 8.68
N GLY A 50 -7.12 -2.23 9.21
CA GLY A 50 -7.10 -0.78 9.18
C GLY A 50 -5.93 -0.21 9.98
N LEU A 51 -5.74 -0.68 11.21
CA LEU A 51 -4.63 -0.28 12.07
C LEU A 51 -3.27 -0.62 11.45
N VAL A 52 -3.12 -1.84 10.91
CA VAL A 52 -1.89 -2.23 10.21
C VAL A 52 -1.64 -1.33 9.03
N PHE A 53 -2.64 -1.07 8.19
CA PHE A 53 -2.48 -0.23 7.01
C PHE A 53 -2.10 1.20 7.40
N GLU A 54 -2.73 1.78 8.40
CA GLU A 54 -2.43 3.13 8.88
C GLU A 54 -0.97 3.30 9.31
N HIS A 55 -0.38 2.26 9.90
CA HIS A 55 0.97 2.29 10.47
C HIS A 55 2.06 1.71 9.56
N LEU A 56 1.71 1.16 8.39
CA LEU A 56 2.69 0.78 7.37
C LEU A 56 3.22 1.97 6.57
N LYS A 57 2.73 3.19 6.81
CA LYS A 57 3.17 4.39 6.13
C LYS A 57 4.67 4.63 6.38
N GLY A 58 5.46 4.33 5.37
CA GLY A 58 6.86 4.72 5.35
C GLY A 58 7.01 6.22 5.07
N ASP A 59 8.07 6.80 5.57
CA ASP A 59 8.47 8.14 5.17
C ASP A 59 8.74 8.17 3.67
N VAL A 60 8.56 9.33 3.07
CA VAL A 60 8.60 9.52 1.62
C VAL A 60 9.88 9.00 1.02
N ALA A 61 9.80 7.82 0.45
CA ALA A 61 10.84 7.22 -0.34
C ALA A 61 10.25 6.66 -1.64
N TYR A 62 11.11 6.40 -2.60
CA TYR A 62 10.71 5.64 -3.77
C TYR A 62 10.76 4.16 -3.40
N PHE A 63 9.63 3.49 -3.55
CA PHE A 63 9.49 2.06 -3.33
C PHE A 63 9.35 1.33 -4.66
N ALA A 64 9.68 0.05 -4.68
CA ALA A 64 9.45 -0.79 -5.85
C ALA A 64 7.94 -0.92 -6.17
N HIS A 65 7.10 -0.82 -5.15
CA HIS A 65 5.64 -0.77 -5.25
C HIS A 65 5.09 0.43 -4.49
N PRO A 66 4.00 1.05 -4.93
CA PRO A 66 3.34 2.11 -4.18
C PRO A 66 3.11 1.71 -2.72
N LEU A 67 3.42 2.61 -1.79
CA LEU A 67 3.34 2.39 -0.34
C LEU A 67 4.27 1.29 0.21
N GLY A 68 5.19 0.74 -0.60
CA GLY A 68 6.04 -0.38 -0.20
C GLY A 68 5.31 -1.70 -0.02
N ILE A 69 4.07 -1.82 -0.50
CA ILE A 69 3.27 -3.04 -0.42
C ILE A 69 3.23 -3.72 -1.77
N ALA A 70 3.95 -4.84 -1.91
CA ALA A 70 4.02 -5.60 -3.15
C ALA A 70 2.71 -6.34 -3.46
N SER A 71 2.06 -6.90 -2.45
CA SER A 71 0.78 -7.60 -2.63
C SER A 71 0.03 -7.80 -1.32
N VAL A 72 -1.29 -8.03 -1.45
CA VAL A 72 -2.13 -8.46 -0.34
C VAL A 72 -2.95 -9.66 -0.77
N LEU A 73 -2.87 -10.74 0.00
CA LEU A 73 -3.72 -11.93 -0.14
C LEU A 73 -4.87 -11.82 0.88
N PRO A 74 -6.06 -11.34 0.48
CA PRO A 74 -7.17 -11.14 1.39
C PRO A 74 -7.90 -12.45 1.69
N GLY A 75 -8.08 -12.76 2.97
CA GLY A 75 -8.95 -13.84 3.46
C GLY A 75 -10.08 -13.32 4.33
N PRO A 76 -11.09 -14.13 4.65
CA PRO A 76 -12.22 -13.71 5.49
C PRO A 76 -11.82 -13.41 6.94
N GLY A 77 -10.95 -14.21 7.53
CA GLY A 77 -10.50 -14.10 8.93
C GLY A 77 -9.01 -13.83 9.08
N ALA A 78 -8.26 -13.70 7.97
CA ALA A 78 -6.85 -13.38 7.98
C ALA A 78 -6.44 -12.77 6.64
N SER A 79 -5.45 -11.88 6.65
CA SER A 79 -4.83 -11.35 5.44
C SER A 79 -3.33 -11.51 5.49
N THR A 80 -2.72 -11.76 4.33
CA THR A 80 -1.25 -11.73 4.21
C THR A 80 -0.86 -10.49 3.41
N VAL A 81 -0.02 -9.65 3.99
CA VAL A 81 0.55 -8.44 3.38
C VAL A 81 2.01 -8.73 3.07
N THR A 82 2.41 -8.59 1.82
CA THR A 82 3.80 -8.72 1.40
C THR A 82 4.38 -7.33 1.17
N LEU A 83 5.37 -6.97 1.99
CA LEU A 83 6.12 -5.73 1.85
C LEU A 83 7.25 -5.93 0.85
N ASP A 84 7.60 -4.89 0.11
CA ASP A 84 8.82 -4.93 -0.70
C ASP A 84 10.07 -4.72 0.16
N ASP A 85 11.24 -5.03 -0.40
CA ASP A 85 12.53 -4.91 0.31
C ASP A 85 13.16 -3.52 0.15
N SER A 86 12.37 -2.53 -0.19
CA SER A 86 12.85 -1.16 -0.36
C SER A 86 13.38 -0.57 0.94
N MET A 87 14.28 0.37 0.78
CA MET A 87 14.81 1.17 1.88
C MET A 87 13.98 2.44 2.03
N THR A 88 13.71 2.84 3.26
CA THR A 88 13.12 4.15 3.56
C THR A 88 14.08 5.28 3.15
N ARG A 89 13.59 6.51 3.11
CA ARG A 89 14.39 7.71 2.82
C ARG A 89 15.63 7.83 3.74
N HIS A 90 15.52 7.34 4.96
CA HIS A 90 16.60 7.40 5.94
C HIS A 90 17.54 6.18 5.91
N GLY A 91 17.40 5.31 4.90
CA GLY A 91 18.25 4.14 4.72
C GLY A 91 17.90 2.94 5.61
N HIS A 92 16.74 2.95 6.26
CA HIS A 92 16.25 1.81 7.03
C HIS A 92 15.41 0.87 6.14
N PRO A 93 15.48 -0.45 6.32
CA PRO A 93 14.57 -1.36 5.66
C PRO A 93 13.11 -1.03 5.98
N LEU A 94 12.23 -1.05 4.96
CA LEU A 94 10.80 -0.79 5.15
C LEU A 94 10.18 -1.73 6.18
N VAL A 95 10.60 -3.00 6.19
CA VAL A 95 10.14 -3.99 7.16
C VAL A 95 10.52 -3.65 8.60
N ALA A 96 11.70 -3.06 8.84
CA ALA A 96 12.10 -2.58 10.17
C ALA A 96 11.21 -1.40 10.60
N HIS A 97 10.97 -0.45 9.70
CA HIS A 97 10.05 0.66 9.95
C HIS A 97 8.62 0.19 10.26
N ALA A 98 8.13 -0.84 9.56
CA ALA A 98 6.83 -1.44 9.85
C ALA A 98 6.78 -2.04 11.27
N ILE A 99 7.86 -2.71 11.71
CA ILE A 99 7.97 -3.24 13.08
C ILE A 99 7.94 -2.10 14.11
N GLU A 100 8.68 -1.03 13.87
CA GLU A 100 8.72 0.14 14.73
C GLU A 100 7.35 0.82 14.89
N GLY A 101 6.61 0.95 13.78
CA GLY A 101 5.28 1.58 13.79
C GLY A 101 4.18 0.70 14.38
N LEU A 102 4.32 -0.63 14.34
CA LEU A 102 3.25 -1.54 14.71
C LEU A 102 3.39 -2.12 16.12
N LEU A 103 4.62 -2.48 16.56
CA LEU A 103 4.81 -3.21 17.80
C LEU A 103 4.77 -2.28 19.03
N PRO A 104 3.82 -2.48 19.97
CA PRO A 104 3.64 -1.59 21.11
C PRO A 104 4.68 -1.79 22.20
N ALA A 105 5.09 -0.69 22.81
CA ALA A 105 5.89 -0.68 24.03
C ALA A 105 5.50 0.49 24.94
N GLU A 106 5.59 0.29 26.25
CA GLU A 106 5.41 1.33 27.23
C GLU A 106 6.66 2.22 27.35
N VAL A 107 6.42 3.49 27.48
CA VAL A 107 7.44 4.53 27.66
C VAL A 107 7.87 4.55 29.12
N PRO A 108 9.20 4.56 29.43
CA PRO A 108 9.67 4.66 30.81
C PRO A 108 9.24 5.99 31.46
N GLU A 109 8.89 5.93 32.74
CA GLU A 109 8.42 7.10 33.52
C GLU A 109 9.37 8.30 33.42
N SER A 110 10.68 8.02 33.37
CA SER A 110 11.72 9.04 33.31
C SER A 110 11.72 9.92 32.05
N VAL A 111 11.10 9.46 30.97
CA VAL A 111 11.01 10.16 29.66
C VAL A 111 9.57 10.41 29.23
N ARG A 112 8.61 9.99 30.05
CA ARG A 112 7.19 10.18 29.79
C ARG A 112 6.86 11.67 29.82
N THR A 113 6.34 12.18 28.73
CA THR A 113 5.82 13.55 28.62
C THR A 113 4.33 13.49 28.33
N GLU A 114 3.61 14.56 28.62
CA GLU A 114 2.19 14.68 28.29
C GLU A 114 1.97 14.37 26.79
N GLY A 115 1.19 13.35 26.49
CA GLY A 115 0.94 12.84 25.13
C GLY A 115 1.92 11.79 24.60
N SER A 116 2.98 11.41 25.32
CA SER A 116 3.88 10.29 24.96
C SER A 116 3.58 9.04 25.80
N GLU A 117 2.39 8.46 25.57
CA GLU A 117 1.85 7.46 26.49
C GLU A 117 2.27 6.03 26.17
N HIS A 118 2.52 5.73 24.90
CA HIS A 118 3.10 4.47 24.44
C HIS A 118 3.58 4.63 22.99
N ILE A 119 4.39 3.71 22.52
CA ILE A 119 4.79 3.62 21.11
C ILE A 119 4.11 2.44 20.42
N GLY A 120 4.02 2.47 19.08
CA GLY A 120 3.36 1.43 18.29
C GLY A 120 1.83 1.50 18.37
N VAL A 121 1.16 0.43 18.04
CA VAL A 121 -0.30 0.33 17.96
C VAL A 121 -0.86 -0.43 19.14
N SER A 122 -1.65 0.24 19.97
CA SER A 122 -2.29 -0.36 21.14
C SER A 122 -3.10 -1.60 20.76
N GLY A 123 -2.82 -2.70 21.45
CA GLY A 123 -3.52 -3.98 21.32
C GLY A 123 -3.03 -4.87 20.18
N ILE A 124 -2.07 -4.47 19.36
CA ILE A 124 -1.42 -5.39 18.43
C ILE A 124 -0.50 -6.32 19.21
N ARG A 125 -0.55 -7.62 18.86
CA ARG A 125 0.27 -8.67 19.48
C ARG A 125 0.93 -9.55 18.43
N VAL A 126 2.08 -10.10 18.78
CA VAL A 126 2.80 -11.10 17.99
C VAL A 126 2.26 -12.48 18.36
N ALA A 127 1.36 -13.02 17.55
CA ALA A 127 0.80 -14.35 17.78
C ALA A 127 1.78 -15.46 17.42
N ARG A 128 2.58 -15.23 16.39
CA ARG A 128 3.60 -16.16 15.93
C ARG A 128 4.71 -15.40 15.20
N LEU A 129 5.92 -15.76 15.46
CA LEU A 129 7.11 -15.22 14.82
C LEU A 129 7.89 -16.35 14.17
N SER A 130 8.33 -16.14 12.95
CA SER A 130 9.22 -17.05 12.22
C SER A 130 10.22 -16.24 11.41
N ARG A 131 11.27 -16.90 10.91
CA ARG A 131 12.21 -16.23 10.01
C ARG A 131 11.55 -15.57 8.80
N ARG A 132 10.45 -16.14 8.27
CA ARG A 132 9.82 -15.69 7.00
C ARG A 132 8.55 -14.86 7.17
N ALA A 133 8.04 -14.72 8.39
CA ALA A 133 6.77 -14.05 8.61
C ALA A 133 6.58 -13.59 10.05
N LEU A 134 5.91 -12.47 10.22
CA LEU A 134 5.40 -11.93 11.47
C LEU A 134 3.87 -12.04 11.46
N HIS A 135 3.31 -12.80 12.38
CA HIS A 135 1.87 -12.95 12.54
C HIS A 135 1.38 -12.02 13.64
N LEU A 136 0.54 -11.09 13.26
CA LEU A 136 -0.06 -10.09 14.15
C LEU A 136 -1.52 -10.46 14.46
N THR A 137 -1.94 -10.20 15.68
CA THR A 137 -3.34 -10.32 16.14
C THR A 137 -3.73 -9.05 16.91
N LEU A 138 -5.04 -8.89 17.11
CA LEU A 138 -5.57 -7.88 18.01
C LEU A 138 -6.02 -8.54 19.31
N VAL A 139 -5.59 -7.99 20.45
CA VAL A 139 -5.92 -8.50 21.80
C VAL A 139 -7.40 -8.84 21.94
N GLY A 140 -7.68 -10.03 22.49
CA GLY A 140 -9.03 -10.49 22.77
C GLY A 140 -9.82 -10.93 21.54
N THR A 141 -9.20 -11.03 20.35
CA THR A 141 -9.87 -11.39 19.11
C THR A 141 -9.15 -12.52 18.35
N SER A 142 -9.83 -13.08 17.34
CA SER A 142 -9.24 -14.04 16.40
C SER A 142 -8.74 -13.38 15.11
N ALA A 143 -8.75 -12.05 15.03
CA ALA A 143 -8.26 -11.32 13.86
C ALA A 143 -6.75 -11.56 13.64
N SER A 144 -6.34 -11.74 12.39
CA SER A 144 -4.95 -12.04 12.07
C SER A 144 -4.48 -11.34 10.78
N VAL A 145 -3.30 -10.73 10.86
CA VAL A 145 -2.55 -10.23 9.70
C VAL A 145 -1.17 -10.86 9.70
N VAL A 146 -0.77 -11.41 8.57
CA VAL A 146 0.56 -11.98 8.37
C VAL A 146 1.37 -11.03 7.52
N LEU A 147 2.46 -10.49 8.07
CA LEU A 147 3.43 -9.70 7.32
C LEU A 147 4.51 -10.62 6.76
N ARG A 148 4.83 -10.43 5.49
CA ARG A 148 5.95 -11.08 4.78
C ARG A 148 6.78 -10.03 4.07
N SER A 149 8.01 -10.39 3.73
CA SER A 149 8.84 -9.62 2.81
C SER A 149 8.85 -10.30 1.45
N ALA A 150 9.00 -9.52 0.38
CA ALA A 150 9.23 -10.03 -0.97
C ALA A 150 10.61 -10.69 -1.11
N GLY A 151 11.57 -10.33 -0.26
CA GLY A 151 12.92 -10.93 -0.21
C GLY A 151 13.18 -11.82 0.99
N ASP A 152 14.45 -11.89 1.39
CA ASP A 152 14.94 -12.82 2.41
C ASP A 152 15.04 -12.22 3.82
N THR A 153 14.15 -11.29 4.16
CA THR A 153 14.12 -10.66 5.49
C THR A 153 13.92 -11.68 6.60
N ASP A 154 14.79 -11.66 7.61
CA ASP A 154 14.64 -12.43 8.83
C ASP A 154 13.82 -11.66 9.87
N TRP A 155 12.52 -11.89 9.88
CA TRP A 155 11.59 -11.25 10.81
C TRP A 155 11.90 -11.53 12.28
N ALA A 156 12.41 -12.73 12.58
CA ALA A 156 12.74 -13.08 13.96
C ALA A 156 13.94 -12.29 14.46
N ALA A 157 14.95 -12.10 13.61
CA ALA A 157 16.10 -11.27 13.93
C ALA A 157 15.69 -9.80 14.15
N LEU A 158 14.90 -9.23 13.24
CA LEU A 158 14.46 -7.82 13.34
C LEU A 158 13.58 -7.54 14.58
N VAL A 159 12.64 -8.43 14.90
CA VAL A 159 11.83 -8.28 16.12
C VAL A 159 12.66 -8.45 17.38
N GLY A 160 13.66 -9.36 17.36
CA GLY A 160 14.61 -9.54 18.45
C GLY A 160 15.52 -8.33 18.67
N GLU A 161 16.02 -7.73 17.59
CA GLU A 161 16.79 -6.48 17.61
C GLU A 161 15.94 -5.34 18.20
N ARG A 162 14.73 -5.14 17.68
CA ARG A 162 13.81 -4.13 18.21
C ARG A 162 13.51 -4.31 19.69
N HIS A 163 13.33 -5.56 20.14
CA HIS A 163 13.12 -5.86 21.55
C HIS A 163 14.33 -5.44 22.40
N SER A 164 15.53 -5.77 21.93
CA SER A 164 16.77 -5.44 22.63
C SER A 164 17.00 -3.94 22.72
N ASP A 165 16.79 -3.22 21.63
CA ASP A 165 16.95 -1.76 21.55
C ASP A 165 16.00 -1.05 22.52
N LEU A 166 14.72 -1.43 22.50
CA LEU A 166 13.72 -0.84 23.39
C LEU A 166 14.04 -1.15 24.85
N SER A 167 14.34 -2.40 25.17
CA SER A 167 14.66 -2.79 26.55
C SER A 167 15.94 -2.12 27.05
N GLY A 168 16.96 -1.99 26.18
CA GLY A 168 18.20 -1.26 26.49
C GLY A 168 17.99 0.22 26.73
N ALA A 169 16.98 0.82 26.11
CA ALA A 169 16.56 2.21 26.31
C ALA A 169 15.53 2.39 27.46
N GLY A 170 15.20 1.31 28.19
CA GLY A 170 14.28 1.32 29.32
C GLY A 170 12.80 1.25 28.96
N TYR A 171 12.45 1.05 27.67
CA TYR A 171 11.07 0.79 27.27
C TYR A 171 10.66 -0.64 27.59
N ARG A 172 9.37 -0.89 27.81
CA ARG A 172 8.82 -2.22 28.07
C ARG A 172 8.02 -2.72 26.88
N PRO A 173 8.57 -3.62 26.05
CA PRO A 173 7.84 -4.22 24.94
C PRO A 173 6.60 -5.00 25.42
N CYS A 174 5.42 -4.72 24.81
CA CYS A 174 4.13 -5.29 25.25
C CYS A 174 3.53 -6.28 24.24
N TRP A 175 4.11 -6.46 23.08
CA TRP A 175 3.51 -7.26 21.99
C TRP A 175 3.42 -8.76 22.25
N ASN A 176 3.99 -9.27 23.34
CA ASN A 176 3.87 -10.68 23.76
C ASN A 176 2.87 -10.87 24.92
N GLU A 177 2.28 -9.79 25.42
CA GLU A 177 1.35 -9.85 26.55
C GLU A 177 -0.05 -10.29 26.07
N PRO A 178 -0.77 -11.13 26.85
CA PRO A 178 -2.11 -11.60 26.46
C PRO A 178 -3.19 -10.53 26.59
N THR A 179 -2.93 -9.46 27.34
CA THR A 179 -3.87 -8.36 27.62
C THR A 179 -3.26 -7.03 27.26
N LEU A 180 -4.05 -5.96 27.29
CA LEU A 180 -3.53 -4.61 27.16
C LEU A 180 -2.62 -4.26 28.35
N ALA A 181 -1.48 -3.66 28.09
CA ALA A 181 -0.61 -3.05 29.08
C ALA A 181 -1.29 -1.83 29.73
N GLU A 182 -0.74 -1.33 30.82
CA GLU A 182 -1.37 -0.23 31.56
C GLU A 182 -1.47 1.05 30.72
N GLN A 183 -0.36 1.48 30.13
CA GLN A 183 -0.34 2.66 29.27
C GLN A 183 -1.21 2.50 28.02
N GLU A 184 -1.33 1.29 27.46
CA GLU A 184 -2.26 1.04 26.36
C GLU A 184 -3.73 1.24 26.77
N ARG A 185 -4.09 0.85 27.99
CA ARG A 185 -5.44 1.03 28.52
C ARG A 185 -5.75 2.50 28.80
N GLU A 186 -4.81 3.20 29.41
CA GLU A 186 -4.88 4.65 29.64
C GLU A 186 -5.08 5.38 28.31
N PHE A 187 -4.21 5.15 27.35
CA PHE A 187 -4.30 5.75 26.02
C PHE A 187 -5.64 5.50 25.32
N ARG A 188 -6.17 4.28 25.40
CA ARG A 188 -7.48 3.97 24.81
C ARG A 188 -8.62 4.68 25.55
N THR A 189 -8.49 4.89 26.84
CA THR A 189 -9.49 5.61 27.63
C THR A 189 -9.48 7.10 27.33
N ASP A 190 -8.30 7.69 27.30
CA ASP A 190 -8.13 9.12 27.05
C ASP A 190 -8.48 9.52 25.62
N HIS A 191 -8.30 8.57 24.66
CA HIS A 191 -8.61 8.76 23.24
C HIS A 191 -9.80 7.91 22.76
N ALA A 192 -10.80 7.69 23.63
CA ALA A 192 -11.92 6.80 23.35
C ALA A 192 -12.71 7.19 22.07
N ASP A 193 -12.88 8.50 21.83
CA ASP A 193 -13.58 8.99 20.63
C ASP A 193 -12.78 8.74 19.37
N TYR A 194 -11.44 8.91 19.40
CA TYR A 194 -10.56 8.53 18.29
C TYR A 194 -10.67 7.02 17.97
N TRP A 195 -10.61 6.17 18.99
CA TRP A 195 -10.69 4.72 18.80
C TRP A 195 -12.04 4.31 18.20
N ARG A 196 -13.13 4.91 18.67
CA ARG A 196 -14.47 4.67 18.15
C ARG A 196 -14.58 5.09 16.68
N ALA A 197 -14.15 6.31 16.35
CA ALA A 197 -14.18 6.83 14.98
C ALA A 197 -13.33 5.96 14.03
N THR A 198 -12.12 5.55 14.47
CA THR A 198 -11.23 4.67 13.70
C THR A 198 -11.84 3.28 13.51
N GLU A 199 -12.51 2.72 14.52
CA GLU A 199 -13.18 1.43 14.43
C GLU A 199 -14.36 1.49 13.45
N ASP A 200 -15.22 2.49 13.56
CA ASP A 200 -16.38 2.69 12.70
C ASP A 200 -15.97 2.87 11.23
N ALA A 201 -14.90 3.63 10.98
CA ALA A 201 -14.36 3.89 9.65
C ALA A 201 -13.39 2.80 9.13
N SER A 202 -13.04 1.79 9.93
CA SER A 202 -12.01 0.78 9.59
C SER A 202 -12.28 -0.01 8.30
N TRP A 203 -13.53 0.00 7.81
CA TRP A 203 -13.90 -0.60 6.52
C TRP A 203 -13.16 0.03 5.34
N LEU A 204 -12.85 1.31 5.43
CA LEU A 204 -12.19 2.06 4.37
C LEU A 204 -10.71 1.66 4.25
N PRO A 205 -9.85 1.79 5.29
CA PRO A 205 -8.45 1.36 5.20
C PRO A 205 -8.30 -0.15 4.95
N SER A 206 -9.12 -1.00 5.55
CA SER A 206 -9.11 -2.44 5.25
C SER A 206 -9.46 -2.72 3.79
N GLY A 207 -10.46 -2.03 3.25
CA GLY A 207 -10.84 -2.14 1.84
C GLY A 207 -9.76 -1.66 0.88
N LEU A 208 -9.06 -0.57 1.21
CA LEU A 208 -7.94 -0.02 0.45
C LEU A 208 -6.73 -0.96 0.50
N LEU A 209 -6.36 -1.45 1.68
CA LEU A 209 -5.29 -2.43 1.84
C LEU A 209 -5.49 -3.65 0.93
N ARG A 210 -6.69 -4.23 0.93
CA ARG A 210 -7.04 -5.39 0.11
C ARG A 210 -7.04 -5.11 -1.40
N ARG A 211 -6.94 -3.83 -1.80
CA ARG A 211 -6.94 -3.36 -3.20
C ARG A 211 -5.70 -2.54 -3.54
N VAL A 212 -4.67 -2.64 -2.73
CA VAL A 212 -3.44 -1.84 -2.88
C VAL A 212 -2.78 -2.01 -4.25
N GLY A 213 -2.94 -3.16 -4.90
CA GLY A 213 -2.44 -3.42 -6.25
C GLY A 213 -2.96 -2.42 -7.30
N LEU A 214 -4.13 -1.81 -7.11
CA LEU A 214 -4.63 -0.77 -8.01
C LEU A 214 -3.70 0.43 -8.11
N LEU A 215 -2.99 0.77 -7.04
CA LEU A 215 -2.03 1.86 -7.03
C LEU A 215 -0.83 1.58 -7.93
N HIS A 216 -0.46 0.31 -8.10
CA HIS A 216 0.59 -0.12 -9.01
C HIS A 216 0.07 -0.36 -10.43
N GLU A 217 -1.05 -1.08 -10.58
CA GLU A 217 -1.50 -1.57 -11.88
C GLU A 217 -2.33 -0.56 -12.68
N VAL A 218 -3.07 0.34 -12.02
CA VAL A 218 -4.01 1.27 -12.65
C VAL A 218 -3.54 2.71 -12.56
N SER A 219 -3.01 3.14 -11.41
CA SER A 219 -2.51 4.50 -11.23
C SER A 219 -1.29 4.78 -12.10
N SER A 220 -1.18 6.00 -12.63
CA SER A 220 0.01 6.53 -13.29
C SER A 220 1.01 7.20 -12.32
N ALA A 221 0.79 7.06 -11.02
CA ALA A 221 1.64 7.64 -9.99
C ALA A 221 2.85 6.75 -9.69
N TYR A 222 4.00 7.37 -9.49
CA TYR A 222 5.24 6.68 -9.10
C TYR A 222 5.62 6.91 -7.63
N CYS A 223 5.02 7.88 -6.98
CA CYS A 223 5.19 8.13 -5.56
C CYS A 223 3.81 8.31 -4.94
N THR A 224 3.51 7.47 -3.98
CA THR A 224 2.22 7.49 -3.30
C THR A 224 2.46 7.64 -1.80
N ARG A 225 1.76 8.58 -1.20
CA ARG A 225 1.69 8.78 0.23
C ARG A 225 0.26 8.72 0.68
N TYR A 226 0.06 8.41 1.93
CA TYR A 226 -1.25 8.59 2.54
C TYR A 226 -1.11 9.05 3.99
N TRP A 227 -2.15 9.69 4.45
CA TRP A 227 -2.35 9.99 5.86
C TRP A 227 -3.83 9.92 6.18
N ALA A 228 -4.12 9.64 7.41
CA ALA A 228 -5.46 9.62 7.93
C ALA A 228 -5.59 10.55 9.13
N THR A 229 -6.76 11.12 9.27
CA THR A 229 -7.19 11.79 10.48
C THR A 229 -8.56 11.19 10.80
N TRP A 230 -8.61 10.29 11.79
CA TRP A 230 -9.82 9.61 12.22
C TRP A 230 -10.45 8.76 11.09
N ASP A 231 -11.46 9.29 10.43
CA ASP A 231 -12.20 8.66 9.32
C ASP A 231 -11.94 9.31 7.95
N ASP A 232 -11.06 10.32 7.89
CA ASP A 232 -10.71 11.02 6.65
C ASP A 232 -9.33 10.55 6.13
N TRP A 233 -9.33 9.85 5.00
CA TRP A 233 -8.14 9.31 4.36
C TRP A 233 -7.75 10.15 3.15
N LYS A 234 -6.49 10.50 3.03
CA LYS A 234 -5.93 11.27 1.93
C LYS A 234 -4.80 10.51 1.27
N PHE A 235 -4.91 10.27 -0.02
CA PHE A 235 -3.85 9.69 -0.84
C PHE A 235 -3.30 10.75 -1.77
N GLU A 236 -2.01 11.00 -1.68
CA GLU A 236 -1.27 11.84 -2.61
C GLU A 236 -0.54 10.95 -3.62
N LEU A 237 -0.90 11.12 -4.88
CA LEU A 237 -0.50 10.32 -6.02
C LEU A 237 0.34 11.21 -6.94
N ASN A 238 1.66 11.14 -6.83
CA ASN A 238 2.57 11.97 -7.59
C ASN A 238 2.91 11.32 -8.93
N HIS A 239 2.77 12.08 -10.01
CA HIS A 239 3.04 11.63 -11.37
C HIS A 239 3.97 12.61 -12.12
N ASP A 240 4.58 12.14 -13.22
CA ASP A 240 5.36 13.01 -14.10
C ASP A 240 4.44 14.04 -14.76
N GLN A 241 4.93 15.27 -14.95
CA GLN A 241 4.17 16.37 -15.58
C GLN A 241 3.69 16.05 -16.98
N ASP A 242 4.37 15.14 -17.67
CA ASP A 242 4.07 14.73 -19.04
C ASP A 242 3.12 13.52 -19.12
N VAL A 243 2.71 13.01 -17.99
CA VAL A 243 1.80 11.87 -17.87
C VAL A 243 0.47 12.37 -17.36
N LEU A 244 -0.61 12.14 -18.14
CA LEU A 244 -1.95 12.40 -17.64
C LEU A 244 -2.27 11.42 -16.51
N PRO A 245 -2.75 11.90 -15.36
CA PRO A 245 -3.08 11.02 -14.26
C PRO A 245 -4.26 10.11 -14.63
N ALA A 246 -4.14 8.83 -14.33
CA ALA A 246 -5.19 7.85 -14.57
C ALA A 246 -6.28 7.91 -13.47
N HIS A 247 -6.72 9.14 -13.09
CA HIS A 247 -7.65 9.32 -11.98
C HIS A 247 -9.02 8.68 -12.22
N ASP A 248 -9.57 8.78 -13.44
CA ASP A 248 -10.87 8.18 -13.76
C ASP A 248 -10.81 6.66 -13.69
N ALA A 249 -9.78 6.05 -14.27
CA ALA A 249 -9.61 4.61 -14.21
C ALA A 249 -9.47 4.10 -12.76
N LEU A 250 -8.70 4.80 -11.92
CA LEU A 250 -8.57 4.42 -10.51
C LEU A 250 -9.90 4.56 -9.76
N VAL A 251 -10.62 5.66 -9.98
CA VAL A 251 -11.95 5.89 -9.37
C VAL A 251 -12.94 4.82 -9.81
N GLU A 252 -13.04 4.53 -11.11
CA GLU A 252 -13.93 3.50 -11.66
C GLU A 252 -13.66 2.13 -11.01
N HIS A 253 -12.40 1.78 -10.81
CA HIS A 253 -12.06 0.55 -10.11
C HIS A 253 -12.46 0.56 -8.64
N LEU A 254 -12.29 1.68 -7.93
CA LEU A 254 -12.64 1.80 -6.52
C LEU A 254 -14.16 1.78 -6.28
N ILE A 255 -14.95 2.38 -7.17
CA ILE A 255 -16.41 2.43 -7.06
C ILE A 255 -17.13 1.25 -7.76
N ASP A 256 -16.41 0.34 -8.40
CA ASP A 256 -17.00 -0.83 -9.06
C ASP A 256 -17.84 -1.65 -8.06
N PRO A 257 -19.13 -1.91 -8.35
CA PRO A 257 -20.03 -2.54 -7.37
C PRO A 257 -19.66 -3.98 -7.03
N LYS A 258 -18.92 -4.66 -7.89
CA LYS A 258 -18.51 -6.06 -7.72
C LYS A 258 -17.10 -6.20 -7.16
N TRP A 259 -16.15 -5.43 -7.67
CA TRP A 259 -14.73 -5.53 -7.37
C TRP A 259 -14.23 -4.44 -6.42
N GLY A 260 -14.85 -3.28 -6.51
CA GLY A 260 -14.50 -2.09 -5.74
C GLY A 260 -15.01 -2.11 -4.31
N MET A 261 -15.18 -0.89 -3.79
CA MET A 261 -15.52 -0.65 -2.39
C MET A 261 -16.87 0.04 -2.34
N GLU A 262 -17.88 -0.02 -2.32
CA GLU A 262 -19.15 0.72 -2.18
C GLU A 262 -18.97 2.26 -2.00
N LEU A 263 -17.92 2.80 -2.60
CA LEU A 263 -17.64 4.23 -2.62
C LEU A 263 -18.47 4.93 -3.70
N ARG A 264 -18.71 6.22 -3.51
CA ARG A 264 -19.32 7.10 -4.49
C ARG A 264 -18.49 8.37 -4.62
N VAL A 265 -18.47 8.98 -5.80
CA VAL A 265 -17.86 10.29 -5.98
C VAL A 265 -18.74 11.33 -5.31
N ASP A 266 -18.16 12.08 -4.37
CA ASP A 266 -18.83 13.20 -3.67
C ASP A 266 -18.47 14.54 -4.32
N LYS A 267 -17.16 14.78 -4.48
CA LYS A 267 -16.68 16.02 -5.13
C LYS A 267 -15.55 15.72 -6.09
N ARG A 268 -15.43 16.55 -7.11
CA ARG A 268 -14.35 16.48 -8.08
C ARG A 268 -13.86 17.88 -8.44
N HIS A 269 -12.56 18.07 -8.36
CA HIS A 269 -11.85 19.21 -8.89
C HIS A 269 -10.71 18.68 -9.77
N CYS A 270 -10.72 19.01 -11.08
CA CYS A 270 -9.73 18.54 -12.02
C CYS A 270 -9.12 19.72 -12.78
N GLN A 271 -7.80 19.75 -12.87
CA GLN A 271 -7.01 20.73 -13.61
C GLN A 271 -6.26 20.11 -14.80
N CYS A 272 -6.60 18.88 -15.21
CA CYS A 272 -5.89 18.17 -16.28
C CYS A 272 -5.96 18.91 -17.62
N ASP A 273 -7.11 19.55 -17.90
CA ASP A 273 -7.38 20.24 -19.16
C ASP A 273 -7.09 21.75 -19.10
N ALA A 274 -6.53 22.24 -18.01
CA ALA A 274 -6.23 23.65 -17.85
C ALA A 274 -5.14 24.07 -18.86
N VAL A 275 -5.52 24.88 -19.85
CA VAL A 275 -4.64 25.39 -20.92
C VAL A 275 -3.56 26.33 -20.39
N TRP A 276 -3.86 27.01 -19.28
CA TRP A 276 -2.96 27.95 -18.61
C TRP A 276 -2.75 27.52 -17.16
N VAL A 277 -1.66 26.84 -16.91
CA VAL A 277 -1.17 26.64 -15.55
C VAL A 277 0.19 27.33 -15.49
N ASP A 278 0.34 28.21 -14.51
CA ASP A 278 1.65 28.76 -14.20
C ASP A 278 2.64 27.59 -14.03
N PRO A 279 3.75 27.57 -14.80
CA PRO A 279 4.74 26.49 -14.72
C PRO A 279 5.34 26.32 -13.32
N HIS A 280 5.14 27.31 -12.45
CA HIS A 280 5.58 27.25 -11.04
C HIS A 280 4.56 26.63 -10.10
N TYR A 281 3.33 26.36 -10.55
CA TYR A 281 2.32 25.68 -9.73
C TYR A 281 2.12 24.25 -10.19
N ASP A 282 2.13 23.33 -9.24
CA ASP A 282 1.79 21.92 -9.48
C ASP A 282 0.32 21.81 -9.93
N ARG A 283 0.08 21.08 -11.01
CA ARG A 283 -1.29 20.70 -11.38
C ARG A 283 -1.81 19.69 -10.36
N GLU A 284 -2.95 19.97 -9.80
CA GLU A 284 -3.59 19.07 -8.84
C GLU A 284 -5.01 18.72 -9.31
N CYS A 285 -5.30 17.42 -9.35
CA CYS A 285 -6.66 16.92 -9.44
C CYS A 285 -7.04 16.31 -8.10
N ARG A 286 -8.19 16.72 -7.57
CA ARG A 286 -8.69 16.27 -6.28
C ARG A 286 -10.05 15.62 -6.44
N ILE A 287 -10.18 14.38 -5.97
CA ILE A 287 -11.43 13.64 -6.03
C ILE A 287 -11.75 13.15 -4.63
N GLU A 288 -12.90 13.52 -4.13
CA GLU A 288 -13.42 13.07 -2.83
C GLU A 288 -14.41 11.95 -3.05
N LEU A 289 -14.18 10.84 -2.36
CA LEU A 289 -15.03 9.66 -2.38
C LEU A 289 -15.62 9.46 -0.99
N ALA A 290 -16.91 9.24 -0.91
CA ALA A 290 -17.61 8.96 0.33
C ALA A 290 -18.11 7.52 0.37
N GLY A 291 -18.24 6.97 1.57
CA GLY A 291 -18.86 5.68 1.81
C GLY A 291 -20.36 5.67 1.54
N PRO A 292 -21.00 4.51 1.68
CA PRO A 292 -22.46 4.39 1.65
C PRO A 292 -23.11 5.29 2.70
N GLN A 293 -24.36 5.71 2.43
CA GLN A 293 -25.10 6.58 3.34
C GLN A 293 -25.12 6.01 4.77
N GLY A 294 -24.78 6.85 5.73
CA GLY A 294 -24.75 6.49 7.17
C GLY A 294 -23.47 5.74 7.59
N ARG A 295 -22.52 5.50 6.70
CA ARG A 295 -21.24 4.87 7.04
C ARG A 295 -20.12 5.93 7.06
N PRO A 296 -19.43 6.14 8.18
CA PRO A 296 -18.37 7.11 8.27
C PRO A 296 -17.17 6.69 7.39
N GLY A 297 -16.42 7.66 6.95
CA GLY A 297 -15.20 7.48 6.19
C GLY A 297 -15.23 8.16 4.82
N THR A 298 -14.23 9.00 4.59
CA THR A 298 -13.99 9.70 3.33
C THR A 298 -12.61 9.37 2.80
N LEU A 299 -12.49 9.32 1.47
CA LEU A 299 -11.22 9.13 0.77
C LEU A 299 -11.01 10.29 -0.20
N GLN A 300 -9.96 11.06 0.02
CA GLN A 300 -9.52 12.08 -0.92
C GLN A 300 -8.33 11.55 -1.74
N LEU A 301 -8.48 11.48 -3.05
CA LEU A 301 -7.41 11.21 -4.00
C LEU A 301 -6.87 12.53 -4.53
N ARG A 302 -5.59 12.79 -4.33
CA ARG A 302 -4.87 13.97 -4.82
C ARG A 302 -3.84 13.54 -5.84
N PHE A 303 -4.10 13.82 -7.11
CA PHE A 303 -3.14 13.58 -8.18
C PHE A 303 -2.36 14.86 -8.41
N ARG A 304 -1.05 14.81 -8.17
CA ARG A 304 -0.16 15.98 -8.29
C ARG A 304 0.90 15.73 -9.33
N SER A 305 0.98 16.63 -10.30
CA SER A 305 2.13 16.72 -11.17
C SER A 305 3.28 17.31 -10.36
N LEU A 306 4.36 16.56 -10.23
CA LEU A 306 5.60 17.13 -9.70
C LEU A 306 6.20 17.98 -10.82
N GLY A 307 6.02 19.30 -10.70
CA GLY A 307 6.57 20.28 -11.64
C GLY A 307 8.09 20.24 -11.71
N THR A 308 8.69 21.22 -12.35
CA THR A 308 10.12 21.36 -12.63
C THR A 308 11.07 21.29 -11.41
N TRP A 309 10.52 21.23 -10.20
CA TRP A 309 11.26 21.21 -8.94
C TRP A 309 12.02 19.91 -8.64
N ARG A 310 11.63 18.80 -9.28
CA ARG A 310 12.33 17.53 -9.15
C ARG A 310 12.79 17.06 -10.53
N ASP A 311 14.10 16.88 -10.64
CA ASP A 311 14.67 16.24 -11.80
C ASP A 311 14.07 14.83 -11.95
N SER A 312 13.26 14.64 -13.00
CA SER A 312 12.65 13.36 -13.30
C SER A 312 13.67 12.26 -13.57
N SER A 313 14.90 12.64 -13.99
CA SER A 313 16.01 11.69 -14.20
C SER A 313 16.51 11.12 -12.87
N SER A 314 16.62 11.93 -11.82
CA SER A 314 17.00 11.46 -10.49
C SER A 314 15.93 10.55 -9.90
N THR A 315 14.65 10.89 -10.06
CA THR A 315 13.53 10.05 -9.65
C THR A 315 13.53 8.69 -10.36
N HIS A 316 13.77 8.68 -11.68
CA HIS A 316 13.87 7.43 -12.44
C HIS A 316 15.03 6.56 -11.96
N ALA A 317 16.19 7.17 -11.68
CA ALA A 317 17.36 6.45 -11.15
C ALA A 317 17.07 5.86 -9.76
N ASP A 318 16.36 6.58 -8.91
CA ASP A 318 15.94 6.09 -7.58
C ASP A 318 14.99 4.90 -7.69
N LEU A 319 14.01 4.94 -8.58
CA LEU A 319 13.10 3.83 -8.83
C LEU A 319 13.82 2.60 -9.41
N LEU A 320 14.81 2.79 -10.28
CA LEU A 320 15.66 1.69 -10.76
C LEU A 320 16.50 1.07 -9.63
N ARG A 321 17.01 1.89 -8.70
CA ARG A 321 17.79 1.42 -7.56
C ARG A 321 16.98 0.51 -6.63
N VAL A 322 15.70 0.80 -6.43
CA VAL A 322 14.79 -0.05 -5.67
C VAL A 322 14.18 -1.19 -6.50
N GLN A 323 14.70 -1.43 -7.70
CA GLN A 323 14.27 -2.52 -8.59
C GLN A 323 12.79 -2.47 -8.97
N ALA A 324 12.24 -1.26 -9.14
CA ALA A 324 10.87 -1.08 -9.61
C ALA A 324 10.65 -1.79 -10.97
N ASP A 325 9.47 -2.35 -11.16
CA ASP A 325 9.13 -3.09 -12.38
C ASP A 325 9.25 -2.22 -13.64
N HIS A 326 9.96 -2.70 -14.65
CA HIS A 326 10.22 -1.95 -15.87
C HIS A 326 8.95 -1.58 -16.65
N ARG A 327 7.90 -2.40 -16.59
CA ARG A 327 6.64 -2.10 -17.28
C ARG A 327 5.89 -0.98 -16.55
N TRP A 328 5.96 -1.00 -15.24
CA TRP A 328 5.42 0.08 -14.42
C TRP A 328 6.18 1.38 -14.64
N LEU A 329 7.51 1.36 -14.59
CA LEU A 329 8.37 2.52 -14.89
C LEU A 329 8.06 3.12 -16.27
N HIS A 330 7.93 2.26 -17.28
CA HIS A 330 7.57 2.71 -18.63
C HIS A 330 6.21 3.41 -18.70
N ARG A 331 5.27 3.01 -17.86
CA ARG A 331 3.93 3.62 -17.80
C ARG A 331 3.95 4.96 -17.07
N VAL A 332 4.68 5.04 -15.94
CA VAL A 332 4.67 6.24 -15.09
C VAL A 332 5.70 7.29 -15.49
N MET A 333 6.75 6.90 -16.20
CA MET A 333 7.83 7.78 -16.66
C MET A 333 8.27 7.44 -18.11
N PRO A 334 7.39 7.63 -19.10
CA PRO A 334 7.62 7.17 -20.48
C PRO A 334 8.79 7.86 -21.19
N ARG A 335 9.17 9.06 -20.80
CA ARG A 335 10.28 9.82 -21.42
C ARG A 335 11.67 9.32 -21.08
N HIS A 336 11.82 8.55 -20.02
CA HIS A 336 13.12 8.03 -19.58
C HIS A 336 13.53 6.71 -20.26
N GLN A 337 12.94 6.40 -21.42
CA GLN A 337 13.35 5.24 -22.20
C GLN A 337 14.75 5.44 -22.79
N SER A 338 15.67 4.57 -22.42
CA SER A 338 16.95 4.50 -23.12
C SER A 338 16.72 4.19 -24.61
N PRO A 339 17.31 4.97 -25.54
CA PRO A 339 17.13 4.79 -27.00
C PRO A 339 17.64 3.43 -27.53
N SER A 340 18.23 2.59 -26.68
CA SER A 340 19.03 1.43 -27.09
C SER A 340 18.25 0.20 -27.54
N LEU A 341 16.94 0.07 -27.26
CA LEU A 341 16.19 -1.13 -27.64
C LEU A 341 15.43 -1.03 -28.97
N SER A 342 15.24 0.17 -29.52
CA SER A 342 14.56 0.33 -30.82
C SER A 342 15.47 0.12 -32.03
N LYS A 343 16.79 0.29 -31.87
CA LYS A 343 17.75 0.11 -33.00
C LYS A 343 18.16 -1.34 -33.27
N ALA A 344 17.92 -2.26 -32.35
CA ALA A 344 18.32 -3.67 -32.52
C ALA A 344 17.35 -4.48 -33.41
N ARG A 345 16.11 -4.03 -33.64
CA ARG A 345 15.13 -4.75 -34.48
C ARG A 345 15.14 -4.37 -35.97
N GLY A 346 15.88 -3.32 -36.37
CA GLY A 346 15.88 -2.81 -37.73
C GLY A 346 16.97 -3.35 -38.67
N ARG A 347 17.94 -4.14 -38.19
CA ARG A 347 19.10 -4.60 -39.01
C ARG A 347 19.18 -6.12 -39.21
N ARG A 348 18.08 -6.77 -39.53
CA ARG A 348 18.10 -8.14 -40.10
C ARG A 348 17.11 -8.27 -41.23
N ARG A 349 17.45 -7.71 -42.39
CA ARG A 349 17.00 -8.18 -43.73
C ARG A 349 17.82 -7.47 -44.82
N GLY A 350 19.10 -7.80 -44.91
CA GLY A 350 19.87 -7.68 -46.10
C GLY A 350 20.08 -9.08 -46.64
N ARG A 351 19.23 -9.49 -47.59
CA ARG A 351 19.36 -10.72 -48.36
C ARG A 351 20.56 -10.52 -49.30
N PRO A 352 21.55 -11.40 -49.35
CA PRO A 352 22.58 -11.29 -50.38
C PRO A 352 21.97 -11.69 -51.74
N ASP A 353 22.12 -10.78 -52.68
CA ASP A 353 21.78 -10.97 -54.10
C ASP A 353 22.69 -12.04 -54.68
N ARG A 354 22.09 -13.13 -55.12
CA ARG A 354 22.74 -14.16 -55.93
C ARG A 354 22.34 -13.92 -57.39
N SER A 355 23.16 -13.20 -58.11
CA SER A 355 23.16 -13.27 -59.59
C SER A 355 24.47 -12.69 -60.11
N ALA A 356 25.37 -13.57 -60.53
CA ALA A 356 26.20 -13.45 -61.70
C ALA A 356 27.24 -14.58 -61.70
N ALA A 357 26.86 -15.63 -62.40
CA ALA A 357 27.82 -16.56 -63.00
C ALA A 357 27.30 -16.92 -64.38
N GLN A 358 27.85 -16.28 -65.37
CA GLN A 358 28.14 -16.83 -66.69
C GLN A 358 29.54 -16.37 -67.07
#